data_51fcdcf120092a62990afcf59d73917f
#
_entry.id   51fcdcf120092a62990afcf59d73917f
#
_cell.length_a   1.000
_cell.length_b   1.000
_cell.length_c   1.000
_cell.angle_alpha   90.00
_cell.angle_beta   90.00
_cell.angle_gamma   90.00
#
_symmetry.space_group_name_H-M   'P 1'
#
loop_
_entity.id
_entity.type
_entity.pdbx_description
1 polymer ?
#
loop_
_entity_poly.entity_id
_entity_poly.type
_entity_poly.pdbx_seq_one_letter_code
_entity_poly.pdbx_strand_id
1 'polypeptide(L)'
;MNGKQLRRWDTDSNGRRFEGGINDVAVAANGGAYATVFGPYADPPIPTSVIGKILYLAPGGQKWVEVANDLNYANGIGVSPDQKTLYVSQTVSNCILKFTIEADGSLSNRSNFALLNLLVKNRNDSPWLGPDSMKIDSKGNIYVAQWFGGKVLKLSPEGKLLHVFEIDAGDGTTNVAFGKNEDLYVTVVQDPKDTQAKGSIVKIRNVR
;
A
#
# COMPACT_ATOMS: atom_id res chain seq x y z
N MET A 1 7.28 21.96 13.88
CA MET A 1 7.98 21.93 12.56
C MET A 1 7.34 23.00 11.69
N ASN A 2 8.12 23.75 10.93
CA ASN A 2 7.67 24.91 10.15
C ASN A 2 7.35 24.59 8.67
N GLY A 3 7.23 23.32 8.31
CA GLY A 3 6.90 22.89 6.94
C GLY A 3 8.00 23.14 5.90
N LYS A 4 9.25 23.40 6.31
CA LYS A 4 10.35 23.60 5.37
C LYS A 4 10.66 22.32 4.62
N GLN A 5 10.63 22.34 3.28
CA GLN A 5 11.10 21.24 2.45
C GLN A 5 12.60 21.04 2.68
N LEU A 6 13.00 19.84 3.14
CA LEU A 6 14.41 19.50 3.38
C LEU A 6 15.04 18.90 2.13
N ARG A 7 14.29 18.08 1.39
CA ARG A 7 14.75 17.39 0.20
C ARG A 7 13.60 17.01 -0.73
N ARG A 8 13.92 16.83 -1.99
CA ARG A 8 13.04 16.31 -3.04
C ARG A 8 13.77 15.25 -3.86
N TRP A 9 13.07 14.17 -4.17
CA TRP A 9 13.51 13.15 -5.14
C TRP A 9 12.42 13.03 -6.21
N ASP A 10 12.78 13.18 -7.47
CA ASP A 10 11.91 13.05 -8.64
C ASP A 10 12.51 12.15 -9.72
N THR A 11 13.66 11.53 -9.44
CA THR A 11 14.36 10.63 -10.34
C THR A 11 14.91 9.42 -9.57
N ASP A 12 15.09 8.31 -10.32
CA ASP A 12 15.80 7.12 -9.87
C ASP A 12 17.34 7.32 -9.83
N SER A 13 18.07 6.26 -9.53
CA SER A 13 19.55 6.26 -9.49
C SER A 13 20.20 6.55 -10.83
N ASN A 14 19.48 6.35 -11.94
CA ASN A 14 19.92 6.57 -13.31
C ASN A 14 19.52 7.96 -13.85
N GLY A 15 18.89 8.79 -13.03
CA GLY A 15 18.40 10.11 -13.41
C GLY A 15 17.09 10.10 -14.22
N ARG A 16 16.39 8.96 -14.29
CA ARG A 16 15.09 8.86 -14.96
C ARG A 16 13.99 9.30 -14.01
N ARG A 17 13.04 10.07 -14.52
CA ARG A 17 11.85 10.44 -13.73
C ARG A 17 11.01 9.20 -13.40
N PHE A 18 10.37 9.21 -12.22
CA PHE A 18 9.41 8.18 -11.85
C PHE A 18 8.17 8.26 -12.75
N GLU A 19 7.95 7.25 -13.58
CA GLU A 19 6.74 7.15 -14.39
C GLU A 19 5.53 6.81 -13.51
N GLY A 20 4.46 7.58 -13.62
CA GLY A 20 3.24 7.42 -12.82
C GLY A 20 3.35 7.99 -11.39
N GLY A 21 4.55 8.22 -10.88
CA GLY A 21 4.79 8.77 -9.55
C GLY A 21 4.91 7.73 -8.44
N ILE A 22 5.36 8.19 -7.28
CA ILE A 22 5.40 7.40 -6.04
C ILE A 22 3.99 7.34 -5.45
N ASN A 23 3.54 6.14 -5.08
CA ASN A 23 2.24 5.93 -4.47
C ASN A 23 2.33 5.93 -2.94
N ASP A 24 3.07 4.99 -2.34
CA ASP A 24 3.20 4.89 -0.88
C ASP A 24 4.66 4.68 -0.47
N VAL A 25 4.95 4.93 0.82
CA VAL A 25 6.29 4.84 1.40
C VAL A 25 6.23 4.14 2.75
N ALA A 26 7.12 3.18 2.96
CA ALA A 26 7.37 2.54 4.24
C ALA A 26 8.80 2.81 4.71
N VAL A 27 8.96 3.27 5.95
CA VAL A 27 10.26 3.53 6.55
C VAL A 27 10.65 2.33 7.42
N ALA A 28 11.83 1.76 7.19
CA ALA A 28 12.40 0.71 7.99
C ALA A 28 13.04 1.26 9.28
N ALA A 29 13.17 0.42 10.32
CA ALA A 29 13.70 0.83 11.62
C ALA A 29 15.16 1.33 11.57
N ASN A 30 15.93 0.87 10.57
CA ASN A 30 17.31 1.34 10.34
C ASN A 30 17.39 2.73 9.68
N GLY A 31 16.23 3.36 9.35
CA GLY A 31 16.15 4.66 8.66
C GLY A 31 16.19 4.57 7.14
N GLY A 32 16.27 3.37 6.55
CA GLY A 32 16.02 3.15 5.13
C GLY A 32 14.53 3.27 4.80
N ALA A 33 14.20 3.41 3.53
CA ALA A 33 12.82 3.53 3.10
C ALA A 33 12.56 2.76 1.80
N TYR A 34 11.36 2.16 1.70
CA TYR A 34 10.85 1.56 0.48
C TYR A 34 9.70 2.40 -0.06
N ALA A 35 9.61 2.53 -1.37
CA ALA A 35 8.53 3.24 -2.04
C ALA A 35 7.99 2.45 -3.22
N THR A 36 6.69 2.51 -3.44
CA THR A 36 6.04 1.95 -4.63
C THR A 36 5.89 2.99 -5.72
N VAL A 37 6.12 2.56 -6.96
CA VAL A 37 5.84 3.30 -8.19
C VAL A 37 4.84 2.47 -8.99
N PHE A 38 3.66 3.03 -9.28
CA PHE A 38 2.59 2.24 -9.90
C PHE A 38 2.66 2.17 -11.43
N GLY A 39 3.42 3.05 -12.07
CA GLY A 39 3.49 3.18 -13.52
C GLY A 39 2.45 4.16 -14.08
N PRO A 40 2.28 4.25 -15.41
CA PRO A 40 1.28 5.11 -16.03
C PRO A 40 -0.14 4.72 -15.63
N TYR A 41 -0.96 5.73 -15.38
CA TYR A 41 -2.38 5.53 -15.12
C TYR A 41 -3.12 5.19 -16.41
N ALA A 42 -4.02 4.22 -16.36
CA ALA A 42 -4.95 3.89 -17.44
C ALA A 42 -6.34 3.62 -16.84
N ASP A 43 -7.39 4.10 -17.47
CA ASP A 43 -8.77 3.85 -17.07
C ASP A 43 -9.60 3.40 -18.28
N PRO A 44 -10.10 2.16 -18.33
CA PRO A 44 -9.95 1.13 -17.30
C PRO A 44 -8.50 0.65 -17.16
N PRO A 45 -8.13 0.08 -15.97
CA PRO A 45 -6.78 -0.39 -15.75
C PRO A 45 -6.46 -1.55 -16.69
N ILE A 46 -5.18 -1.66 -17.08
CA ILE A 46 -4.71 -2.76 -17.91
C ILE A 46 -4.23 -3.88 -16.99
N PRO A 47 -4.98 -5.01 -16.85
CA PRO A 47 -4.65 -6.08 -15.90
C PRO A 47 -3.30 -6.74 -16.16
N THR A 48 -2.81 -6.68 -17.41
CA THR A 48 -1.52 -7.23 -17.82
C THR A 48 -0.37 -6.22 -17.74
N SER A 49 -0.65 -4.95 -17.37
CA SER A 49 0.40 -3.96 -17.17
C SER A 49 1.15 -4.25 -15.88
N VAL A 50 2.36 -4.75 -15.98
CA VAL A 50 3.23 -5.16 -14.86
C VAL A 50 4.50 -4.29 -14.82
N ILE A 51 4.34 -2.98 -14.93
CA ILE A 51 5.44 -2.02 -14.96
C ILE A 51 5.69 -1.31 -13.63
N GLY A 52 4.89 -1.63 -12.61
CA GLY A 52 5.11 -1.12 -11.26
C GLY A 52 6.42 -1.61 -10.66
N LYS A 53 6.97 -0.83 -9.74
CA LYS A 53 8.29 -1.05 -9.14
C LYS A 53 8.29 -0.82 -7.65
N ILE A 54 9.29 -1.38 -6.98
CA ILE A 54 9.68 -1.03 -5.62
C ILE A 54 11.06 -0.39 -5.66
N LEU A 55 11.16 0.77 -5.06
CA LEU A 55 12.40 1.49 -4.88
C LEU A 55 12.85 1.41 -3.43
N TYR A 56 14.16 1.36 -3.20
CA TYR A 56 14.79 1.42 -1.89
C TYR A 56 15.72 2.61 -1.78
N LEU A 57 15.62 3.33 -0.67
CA LEU A 57 16.55 4.37 -0.25
C LEU A 57 17.28 3.85 1.01
N ALA A 58 18.58 3.64 0.90
CA ALA A 58 19.40 3.20 2.04
C ALA A 58 19.44 4.28 3.15
N PRO A 59 19.69 3.92 4.41
CA PRO A 59 19.87 4.87 5.51
C PRO A 59 20.91 5.93 5.16
N GLY A 60 20.55 7.21 5.24
CA GLY A 60 21.41 8.33 4.82
C GLY A 60 21.66 8.43 3.32
N GLY A 61 21.06 7.55 2.53
CA GLY A 61 21.22 7.45 1.07
C GLY A 61 20.75 8.70 0.33
N GLN A 62 21.29 8.88 -0.87
CA GLN A 62 21.02 10.02 -1.72
C GLN A 62 20.21 9.66 -2.95
N LYS A 63 20.09 8.37 -3.29
CA LYS A 63 19.46 7.88 -4.50
C LYS A 63 18.54 6.70 -4.20
N TRP A 64 17.38 6.69 -4.83
CA TRP A 64 16.48 5.56 -4.85
C TRP A 64 16.99 4.52 -5.85
N VAL A 65 17.07 3.28 -5.45
CA VAL A 65 17.48 2.14 -6.26
C VAL A 65 16.30 1.23 -6.48
N GLU A 66 16.08 0.76 -7.70
CA GLU A 66 15.07 -0.26 -7.99
C GLU A 66 15.48 -1.59 -7.38
N VAL A 67 14.61 -2.17 -6.53
CA VAL A 67 14.86 -3.45 -5.85
C VAL A 67 13.84 -4.53 -6.21
N ALA A 68 12.74 -4.17 -6.88
CA ALA A 68 11.81 -5.09 -7.52
C ALA A 68 11.03 -4.37 -8.62
N ASN A 69 10.57 -5.15 -9.61
CA ASN A 69 9.77 -4.70 -10.76
C ASN A 69 8.67 -5.71 -11.09
N ASP A 70 8.04 -5.53 -12.24
CA ASP A 70 6.98 -6.41 -12.75
C ASP A 70 5.81 -6.53 -11.75
N LEU A 71 5.38 -5.40 -11.18
CA LEU A 71 4.21 -5.31 -10.32
C LEU A 71 3.03 -4.72 -11.07
N ASN A 72 1.84 -5.29 -10.80
CA ASN A 72 0.61 -4.83 -11.40
C ASN A 72 -0.05 -3.77 -10.51
N TYR A 73 0.19 -2.49 -10.84
CA TYR A 73 -0.29 -1.34 -10.09
C TYR A 73 0.13 -1.38 -8.61
N ALA A 74 1.46 -1.30 -8.37
CA ALA A 74 2.04 -1.30 -7.03
C ALA A 74 1.53 -0.09 -6.22
N ASN A 75 0.91 -0.37 -5.06
CA ASN A 75 0.22 0.63 -4.24
C ASN A 75 0.77 0.60 -2.80
N GLY A 76 -0.06 0.29 -1.80
CA GLY A 76 0.35 0.29 -0.41
C GLY A 76 1.56 -0.58 -0.11
N ILE A 77 2.39 -0.15 0.82
CA ILE A 77 3.63 -0.83 1.20
C ILE A 77 3.82 -0.81 2.72
N GLY A 78 4.32 -1.90 3.29
CA GLY A 78 4.57 -2.02 4.72
C GLY A 78 5.70 -2.96 5.06
N VAL A 79 6.50 -2.62 6.08
CA VAL A 79 7.57 -3.45 6.63
C VAL A 79 7.06 -4.15 7.89
N SER A 80 7.31 -5.45 8.02
CA SER A 80 6.95 -6.22 9.23
C SER A 80 7.67 -5.69 10.47
N PRO A 81 7.11 -5.89 11.69
CA PRO A 81 7.74 -5.41 12.92
C PRO A 81 9.16 -5.97 13.14
N ASP A 82 9.44 -7.18 12.70
CA ASP A 82 10.76 -7.82 12.76
C ASP A 82 11.74 -7.35 11.68
N GLN A 83 11.29 -6.45 10.78
CA GLN A 83 12.06 -5.87 9.68
C GLN A 83 12.53 -6.87 8.61
N LYS A 84 11.97 -8.08 8.56
CA LYS A 84 12.40 -9.15 7.64
C LYS A 84 11.49 -9.34 6.43
N THR A 85 10.28 -8.77 6.47
CA THR A 85 9.30 -8.93 5.40
C THR A 85 8.78 -7.58 4.94
N LEU A 86 8.75 -7.39 3.62
CA LEU A 86 8.06 -6.28 2.96
C LEU A 86 6.76 -6.79 2.34
N TYR A 87 5.66 -6.11 2.60
CA TYR A 87 4.36 -6.37 1.97
C TYR A 87 4.02 -5.25 1.00
N VAL A 88 3.45 -5.63 -0.16
CA VAL A 88 3.07 -4.67 -1.21
C VAL A 88 1.72 -5.01 -1.79
N SER A 89 0.83 -4.04 -1.84
CA SER A 89 -0.46 -4.13 -2.53
C SER A 89 -0.27 -4.08 -4.05
N GLN A 90 -0.96 -4.96 -4.76
CA GLN A 90 -1.19 -4.85 -6.20
C GLN A 90 -2.69 -4.64 -6.43
N THR A 91 -3.11 -3.40 -6.67
CA THR A 91 -4.54 -3.04 -6.72
C THR A 91 -5.29 -3.82 -7.80
N VAL A 92 -4.82 -3.77 -9.04
CA VAL A 92 -5.52 -4.39 -10.18
C VAL A 92 -5.53 -5.91 -10.12
N SER A 93 -4.49 -6.52 -9.57
CA SER A 93 -4.45 -7.97 -9.34
C SER A 93 -5.21 -8.41 -8.08
N ASN A 94 -5.75 -7.48 -7.31
CA ASN A 94 -6.47 -7.70 -6.04
C ASN A 94 -5.73 -8.63 -5.07
N CYS A 95 -4.41 -8.42 -4.95
CA CYS A 95 -3.57 -9.25 -4.10
C CYS A 95 -2.53 -8.43 -3.33
N ILE A 96 -2.01 -9.04 -2.26
CA ILE A 96 -0.84 -8.55 -1.53
C ILE A 96 0.31 -9.51 -1.78
N LEU A 97 1.45 -8.97 -2.18
CA LEU A 97 2.71 -9.70 -2.26
C LEU A 97 3.50 -9.57 -0.96
N LYS A 98 4.41 -10.52 -0.73
CA LYS A 98 5.46 -10.41 0.27
C LYS A 98 6.82 -10.70 -0.32
N PHE A 99 7.85 -10.08 0.25
CA PHE A 99 9.26 -10.23 -0.09
C PHE A 99 10.06 -10.42 1.19
N THR A 100 11.16 -11.15 1.12
CA THR A 100 12.19 -11.13 2.17
C THR A 100 13.05 -9.88 1.99
N ILE A 101 13.28 -9.16 3.09
CA ILE A 101 14.22 -8.03 3.14
C ILE A 101 15.61 -8.58 3.49
N GLU A 102 16.56 -8.38 2.61
CA GLU A 102 17.95 -8.76 2.81
C GLU A 102 18.72 -7.70 3.63
N ALA A 103 19.90 -8.05 4.13
CA ALA A 103 20.68 -7.17 5.01
C ALA A 103 21.11 -5.84 4.35
N ASP A 104 21.26 -5.84 3.03
CA ASP A 104 21.59 -4.65 2.22
C ASP A 104 20.36 -3.84 1.78
N GLY A 105 19.14 -4.31 2.13
CA GLY A 105 17.88 -3.71 1.73
C GLY A 105 17.34 -4.20 0.38
N SER A 106 18.05 -5.07 -0.32
CA SER A 106 17.52 -5.76 -1.49
C SER A 106 16.37 -6.70 -1.13
N LEU A 107 15.60 -7.13 -2.12
CA LEU A 107 14.42 -7.98 -1.91
C LEU A 107 14.60 -9.33 -2.60
N SER A 108 14.20 -10.40 -1.90
CA SER A 108 14.18 -11.76 -2.42
C SER A 108 12.87 -12.47 -2.10
N ASN A 109 12.72 -13.73 -2.54
CA ASN A 109 11.61 -14.62 -2.19
C ASN A 109 10.22 -14.03 -2.42
N ARG A 110 10.01 -13.31 -3.54
CA ARG A 110 8.69 -12.79 -3.94
C ARG A 110 7.66 -13.90 -3.98
N SER A 111 6.54 -13.71 -3.28
CA SER A 111 5.42 -14.65 -3.28
C SER A 111 4.09 -13.94 -2.99
N ASN A 112 2.97 -14.59 -3.33
CA ASN A 112 1.65 -14.12 -2.92
C ASN A 112 1.50 -14.29 -1.40
N PHE A 113 1.04 -13.24 -0.73
CA PHE A 113 0.70 -13.28 0.67
C PHE A 113 -0.81 -13.50 0.87
N ALA A 114 -1.64 -12.72 0.16
CA ALA A 114 -3.08 -12.81 0.26
C ALA A 114 -3.75 -12.45 -1.07
N LEU A 115 -4.70 -13.26 -1.52
CA LEU A 115 -5.60 -13.00 -2.65
C LEU A 115 -6.93 -12.52 -2.06
N LEU A 116 -7.22 -11.22 -2.10
CA LEU A 116 -8.34 -10.65 -1.34
C LEU A 116 -9.71 -11.12 -1.83
N ASN A 117 -9.86 -11.42 -3.11
CA ASN A 117 -11.07 -12.00 -3.69
C ASN A 117 -11.40 -13.41 -3.18
N LEU A 118 -10.43 -14.11 -2.57
CA LEU A 118 -10.66 -15.40 -1.90
C LEU A 118 -11.01 -15.25 -0.42
N LEU A 119 -10.76 -14.08 0.15
CA LEU A 119 -10.97 -13.82 1.59
C LEU A 119 -12.31 -13.14 1.87
N VAL A 120 -12.76 -12.28 0.96
CA VAL A 120 -14.00 -11.51 1.14
C VAL A 120 -14.81 -11.46 -0.15
N LYS A 121 -16.13 -11.39 0.02
CA LYS A 121 -17.04 -11.11 -1.09
C LYS A 121 -16.92 -9.64 -1.49
N ASN A 122 -16.71 -9.39 -2.77
CA ASN A 122 -16.68 -8.05 -3.31
C ASN A 122 -18.10 -7.44 -3.38
N ARG A 123 -18.20 -6.12 -3.18
CA ARG A 123 -19.47 -5.37 -3.32
C ARG A 123 -19.86 -5.14 -4.77
N ASN A 124 -18.88 -5.11 -5.66
CA ASN A 124 -19.02 -4.82 -7.10
C ASN A 124 -17.93 -5.54 -7.90
N ASP A 125 -17.98 -5.39 -9.21
CA ASP A 125 -17.07 -5.97 -10.20
C ASP A 125 -16.13 -4.94 -10.83
N SER A 126 -15.88 -3.83 -10.15
CA SER A 126 -14.95 -2.81 -10.65
C SER A 126 -13.58 -3.42 -10.96
N PRO A 127 -13.01 -3.15 -12.14
CA PRO A 127 -11.66 -3.60 -12.49
C PRO A 127 -10.58 -2.92 -11.63
N TRP A 128 -10.94 -1.85 -10.92
CA TRP A 128 -10.10 -1.16 -9.94
C TRP A 128 -10.26 -1.67 -8.51
N LEU A 129 -11.13 -2.67 -8.26
CA LEU A 129 -11.35 -3.17 -6.92
C LEU A 129 -10.13 -3.94 -6.44
N GLY A 130 -9.47 -3.43 -5.41
CA GLY A 130 -8.30 -4.11 -4.85
C GLY A 130 -7.67 -3.38 -3.67
N PRO A 131 -6.59 -3.96 -3.09
CA PRO A 131 -5.88 -3.35 -1.97
C PRO A 131 -5.24 -2.02 -2.42
N ASP A 132 -5.49 -0.99 -1.62
CA ASP A 132 -4.84 0.31 -1.70
C ASP A 132 -3.75 0.38 -0.62
N SER A 133 -3.64 1.41 0.16
CA SER A 133 -2.63 1.53 1.20
C SER A 133 -2.86 0.56 2.37
N MET A 134 -1.79 0.26 3.11
CA MET A 134 -1.84 -0.61 4.28
C MET A 134 -1.00 -0.06 5.43
N LYS A 135 -1.30 -0.54 6.66
CA LYS A 135 -0.45 -0.36 7.84
C LYS A 135 -0.38 -1.66 8.63
N ILE A 136 0.76 -1.87 9.29
CA ILE A 136 1.05 -3.10 10.04
C ILE A 136 1.15 -2.73 11.52
N ASP A 137 0.45 -3.46 12.38
CA ASP A 137 0.52 -3.25 13.82
C ASP A 137 1.75 -3.96 14.45
N SER A 138 1.99 -3.71 15.74
CA SER A 138 3.13 -4.30 16.47
C SER A 138 3.06 -5.83 16.61
N LYS A 139 1.89 -6.44 16.38
CA LYS A 139 1.71 -7.90 16.37
C LYS A 139 1.91 -8.49 14.96
N GLY A 140 2.16 -7.64 13.95
CA GLY A 140 2.30 -8.04 12.55
C GLY A 140 0.99 -8.18 11.79
N ASN A 141 -0.16 -7.79 12.38
CA ASN A 141 -1.41 -7.80 11.64
C ASN A 141 -1.42 -6.64 10.63
N ILE A 142 -1.92 -6.94 9.43
CA ILE A 142 -1.98 -5.99 8.32
C ILE A 142 -3.40 -5.46 8.22
N TYR A 143 -3.53 -4.14 8.23
CA TYR A 143 -4.78 -3.42 7.96
C TYR A 143 -4.67 -2.81 6.58
N VAL A 144 -5.47 -3.29 5.64
CA VAL A 144 -5.44 -2.87 4.24
C VAL A 144 -6.75 -2.26 3.82
N ALA A 145 -6.70 -1.04 3.29
CA ALA A 145 -7.83 -0.39 2.64
C ALA A 145 -8.16 -1.08 1.32
N GLN A 146 -9.42 -1.31 1.01
CA GLN A 146 -9.83 -1.88 -0.28
C GLN A 146 -10.51 -0.81 -1.12
N TRP A 147 -9.80 -0.27 -2.11
CA TRP A 147 -10.32 0.67 -3.11
C TRP A 147 -11.48 0.04 -3.87
N PHE A 148 -12.55 0.77 -4.13
CA PHE A 148 -13.85 0.30 -4.63
C PHE A 148 -14.54 -0.75 -3.74
N GLY A 149 -13.96 -1.10 -2.59
CA GLY A 149 -14.49 -2.14 -1.71
C GLY A 149 -15.28 -1.60 -0.53
N GLY A 150 -15.11 -0.33 -0.15
CA GLY A 150 -15.76 0.30 0.98
C GLY A 150 -15.46 -0.42 2.30
N LYS A 151 -14.23 -0.92 2.48
CA LYS A 151 -13.84 -1.67 3.68
C LYS A 151 -12.35 -1.60 3.97
N VAL A 152 -12.01 -1.95 5.20
CA VAL A 152 -10.64 -2.25 5.63
C VAL A 152 -10.59 -3.70 6.09
N LEU A 153 -9.64 -4.47 5.59
CA LEU A 153 -9.41 -5.86 6.00
C LEU A 153 -8.30 -5.91 7.03
N LYS A 154 -8.51 -6.62 8.13
CA LYS A 154 -7.46 -6.99 9.08
C LYS A 154 -7.03 -8.42 8.80
N LEU A 155 -5.76 -8.61 8.46
CA LEU A 155 -5.15 -9.91 8.16
C LEU A 155 -4.12 -10.26 9.24
N SER A 156 -4.00 -11.56 9.56
CA SER A 156 -2.93 -12.05 10.42
C SER A 156 -1.57 -12.03 9.69
N PRO A 157 -0.44 -12.21 10.40
CA PRO A 157 0.88 -12.39 9.78
C PRO A 157 0.97 -13.57 8.80
N GLU A 158 0.07 -14.55 8.90
CA GLU A 158 -0.03 -15.70 8.00
C GLU A 158 -1.00 -15.46 6.80
N GLY A 159 -1.57 -14.26 6.69
CA GLY A 159 -2.51 -13.90 5.62
C GLY A 159 -3.95 -14.35 5.83
N LYS A 160 -4.33 -14.79 7.03
CA LYS A 160 -5.72 -15.15 7.36
C LYS A 160 -6.55 -13.91 7.64
N LEU A 161 -7.78 -13.86 7.15
CA LEU A 161 -8.73 -12.79 7.48
C LEU A 161 -9.11 -12.89 8.96
N LEU A 162 -8.86 -11.82 9.71
CA LEU A 162 -9.23 -11.71 11.12
C LEU A 162 -10.51 -10.88 11.31
N HIS A 163 -10.66 -9.81 10.53
CA HIS A 163 -11.82 -8.92 10.63
C HIS A 163 -12.03 -8.12 9.34
N VAL A 164 -13.27 -7.71 9.10
CA VAL A 164 -13.67 -6.78 8.04
C VAL A 164 -14.33 -5.58 8.70
N PHE A 165 -13.75 -4.40 8.51
CA PHE A 165 -14.37 -3.14 8.91
C PHE A 165 -15.11 -2.57 7.70
N GLU A 166 -16.44 -2.66 7.70
CA GLU A 166 -17.27 -2.05 6.66
C GLU A 166 -17.28 -0.53 6.84
N ILE A 167 -17.14 0.21 5.73
CA ILE A 167 -17.08 1.67 5.72
C ILE A 167 -18.30 2.21 4.98
N ASP A 168 -19.23 2.78 5.72
CA ASP A 168 -20.49 3.30 5.14
C ASP A 168 -20.32 4.68 4.48
N ALA A 169 -19.19 5.34 4.73
CA ALA A 169 -18.92 6.67 4.19
C ALA A 169 -18.61 6.70 2.68
N GLY A 170 -18.38 5.55 2.07
CA GLY A 170 -18.12 5.41 0.63
C GLY A 170 -17.31 4.19 0.26
N ASP A 171 -17.28 3.87 -1.03
CA ASP A 171 -16.58 2.71 -1.56
C ASP A 171 -15.08 2.96 -1.80
N GLY A 172 -14.65 4.21 -1.85
CA GLY A 172 -13.26 4.58 -2.10
C GLY A 172 -12.41 4.63 -0.84
N THR A 173 -12.18 3.51 -0.16
CA THR A 173 -11.21 3.47 0.96
C THR A 173 -9.78 3.45 0.42
N THR A 174 -8.97 4.46 0.76
CA THR A 174 -7.65 4.67 0.17
C THR A 174 -6.50 4.40 1.12
N ASN A 175 -6.55 4.91 2.35
CA ASN A 175 -5.44 4.78 3.28
C ASN A 175 -5.93 4.58 4.71
N VAL A 176 -5.04 4.05 5.54
CA VAL A 176 -5.28 3.81 6.96
C VAL A 176 -4.12 4.34 7.79
N ALA A 177 -4.40 4.81 9.00
CA ALA A 177 -3.38 5.24 9.94
C ALA A 177 -3.80 4.88 11.37
N PHE A 178 -2.86 4.37 12.16
CA PHE A 178 -3.12 4.16 13.59
C PHE A 178 -3.05 5.47 14.36
N GLY A 179 -4.04 5.67 15.20
CA GLY A 179 -4.09 6.76 16.17
C GLY A 179 -3.69 6.30 17.57
N LYS A 180 -3.91 7.21 18.53
CA LYS A 180 -3.83 6.87 19.95
C LYS A 180 -4.98 5.94 20.34
N ASN A 181 -4.82 5.19 21.44
CA ASN A 181 -5.85 4.32 22.03
C ASN A 181 -6.36 3.22 21.06
N GLU A 182 -5.47 2.70 20.21
CA GLU A 182 -5.81 1.62 19.27
C GLU A 182 -6.88 2.00 18.23
N ASP A 183 -7.06 3.29 17.98
CA ASP A 183 -7.97 3.79 16.96
C ASP A 183 -7.36 3.62 15.56
N LEU A 184 -8.20 3.43 14.56
CA LEU A 184 -7.83 3.43 13.14
C LEU A 184 -8.54 4.59 12.43
N TYR A 185 -7.80 5.40 11.72
CA TYR A 185 -8.31 6.43 10.83
C TYR A 185 -8.23 5.95 9.39
N VAL A 186 -9.32 6.10 8.66
CA VAL A 186 -9.46 5.64 7.27
C VAL A 186 -9.81 6.84 6.39
N THR A 187 -9.05 7.07 5.33
CA THR A 187 -9.42 8.05 4.30
C THR A 187 -10.35 7.41 3.28
N VAL A 188 -11.41 8.13 2.94
CA VAL A 188 -12.52 7.59 2.12
C VAL A 188 -12.94 8.62 1.08
N VAL A 189 -13.11 8.18 -0.15
CA VAL A 189 -13.83 8.89 -1.20
C VAL A 189 -15.23 8.30 -1.29
N GLN A 190 -16.26 9.16 -1.30
CA GLN A 190 -17.65 8.73 -1.25
C GLN A 190 -18.02 7.84 -2.44
N ASP A 191 -17.73 8.30 -3.65
CA ASP A 191 -17.90 7.55 -4.90
C ASP A 191 -16.62 7.63 -5.72
N PRO A 192 -15.84 6.53 -5.83
CA PRO A 192 -14.59 6.56 -6.59
C PRO A 192 -14.76 6.71 -8.11
N LYS A 193 -15.98 6.65 -8.63
CA LYS A 193 -16.29 6.92 -10.05
C LYS A 193 -16.55 8.40 -10.32
N ASP A 194 -16.86 9.18 -9.28
CA ASP A 194 -17.10 10.61 -9.38
C ASP A 194 -15.87 11.42 -9.00
N THR A 195 -15.24 12.07 -9.98
CA THR A 195 -14.05 12.92 -9.75
C THR A 195 -14.32 14.15 -8.88
N GLN A 196 -15.59 14.47 -8.63
CA GLN A 196 -16.03 15.56 -7.74
C GLN A 196 -16.54 15.05 -6.40
N ALA A 197 -16.46 13.74 -6.15
CA ALA A 197 -16.94 13.14 -4.91
C ALA A 197 -16.20 13.70 -3.68
N LYS A 198 -16.94 13.82 -2.60
CA LYS A 198 -16.39 14.29 -1.33
C LYS A 198 -15.49 13.23 -0.70
N GLY A 199 -14.38 13.69 -0.11
CA GLY A 199 -13.54 12.88 0.77
C GLY A 199 -13.93 13.05 2.23
N SER A 200 -13.67 12.02 3.02
CA SER A 200 -13.87 12.03 4.47
C SER A 200 -12.78 11.24 5.19
N ILE A 201 -12.70 11.42 6.51
CA ILE A 201 -11.88 10.60 7.40
C ILE A 201 -12.81 9.93 8.39
N VAL A 202 -12.83 8.60 8.35
CA VAL A 202 -13.60 7.76 9.29
C VAL A 202 -12.68 7.32 10.41
N LYS A 203 -13.17 7.41 11.65
CA LYS A 203 -12.46 6.92 12.83
C LYS A 203 -13.14 5.65 13.35
N ILE A 204 -12.41 4.56 13.41
CA ILE A 204 -12.81 3.29 14.02
C ILE A 204 -12.07 3.16 15.35
N ARG A 205 -12.79 2.88 16.43
CA ARG A 205 -12.23 2.81 17.79
C ARG A 205 -11.83 1.37 18.14
N ASN A 206 -10.75 1.23 18.92
CA ASN A 206 -10.32 -0.03 19.56
C ASN A 206 -10.16 -1.20 18.58
N VAL A 207 -9.38 -1.03 17.49
CA VAL A 207 -9.23 -2.05 16.42
C VAL A 207 -8.11 -3.07 16.66
N ARG A 208 -7.25 -2.89 17.67
CA ARG A 208 -6.09 -3.75 17.96
C ARG A 208 -6.35 -4.89 18.92
#